data_fae067800d6b65b0ed72a8145215a97f
#
_entry.id   fae067800d6b65b0ed72a8145215a97f
#
_cell.length_a   1.000
_cell.length_b   1.000
_cell.length_c   1.000
_cell.angle_alpha   90.00
_cell.angle_beta   90.00
_cell.angle_gamma   90.00
#
_symmetry.space_group_name_H-M   'P 1'
#
loop_
_entity.id
_entity.type
_entity.pdbx_description
1 polymer ?
#
loop_
_entity_poly.entity_id
_entity_poly.type
_entity_poly.pdbx_seq_one_letter_code
_entity_poly.pdbx_strand_id
1 'polypeptide(L)'
;MATITTFITGYCTHQACMAVRGAGGGKICQFPAQCVLIETQGKLWLWDTGYANHFFDAAAEGIYRLYPKVTPVYFQSDDAVICQLNKRNIHPNDLSGMILSHFHADHIAGVKDFE
;
A
#
# COMPACT_ATOMS: atom_id res chain seq x y z
N MET A 1 6.10 -25.55 2.00
CA MET A 1 5.14 -24.77 2.80
C MET A 1 5.39 -23.29 2.55
N ALA A 2 4.35 -22.46 2.42
CA ALA A 2 4.50 -21.05 2.22
C ALA A 2 4.45 -20.29 3.55
N THR A 3 5.29 -19.28 3.70
CA THR A 3 5.26 -18.34 4.82
C THR A 3 4.70 -17.03 4.34
N ILE A 4 3.76 -16.46 5.08
CA ILE A 4 3.10 -15.21 4.73
C ILE A 4 3.37 -14.18 5.81
N THR A 5 3.88 -13.02 5.41
CA THR A 5 4.12 -11.88 6.28
C THR A 5 3.35 -10.66 5.75
N THR A 6 2.52 -10.05 6.60
CA THR A 6 1.72 -8.89 6.23
C THR A 6 2.38 -7.60 6.71
N PHE A 7 2.37 -6.59 5.85
CA PHE A 7 2.84 -5.23 6.16
C PHE A 7 1.70 -4.24 6.00
N ILE A 8 1.66 -3.26 6.89
CA ILE A 8 0.76 -2.10 6.78
C ILE A 8 1.58 -0.91 6.30
N THR A 9 1.16 -0.29 5.21
CA THR A 9 1.87 0.81 4.54
C THR A 9 1.07 2.11 4.59
N GLY A 10 0.63 2.49 5.78
CA GLY A 10 -0.28 3.62 5.96
C GLY A 10 -1.74 3.22 5.82
N TYR A 11 -2.61 4.21 5.89
CA TYR A 11 -4.05 4.00 5.75
C TYR A 11 -4.72 5.25 5.16
N CYS A 12 -5.89 5.06 4.57
CA CYS A 12 -6.77 6.16 4.22
C CYS A 12 -8.03 6.14 5.09
N THR A 13 -8.74 7.26 5.12
CA THR A 13 -10.03 7.37 5.78
C THR A 13 -11.13 7.64 4.76
N HIS A 14 -12.27 7.02 4.97
CA HIS A 14 -13.45 7.22 4.14
C HIS A 14 -14.71 6.94 4.96
N GLN A 15 -15.87 7.39 4.46
CA GLN A 15 -17.13 7.04 5.08
C GLN A 15 -17.41 5.55 4.93
N ALA A 16 -17.78 4.90 6.03
CA ALA A 16 -18.01 3.45 6.05
C ALA A 16 -19.09 3.02 5.04
N CYS A 17 -20.13 3.84 4.83
CA CYS A 17 -21.22 3.55 3.88
C CYS A 17 -20.75 3.47 2.42
N MET A 18 -19.61 4.07 2.08
CA MET A 18 -19.05 4.00 0.74
C MET A 18 -18.37 2.66 0.46
N ALA A 19 -17.93 1.96 1.50
CA ALA A 19 -17.22 0.68 1.38
C ALA A 19 -18.07 -0.50 1.82
N VAL A 20 -18.96 -0.32 2.79
CA VAL A 20 -19.78 -1.38 3.37
C VAL A 20 -21.27 -1.04 3.23
N ARG A 21 -21.98 -1.85 2.48
CA ARG A 21 -23.42 -1.69 2.29
C ARG A 21 -24.14 -1.85 3.63
N GLY A 22 -24.99 -0.89 3.95
CA GLY A 22 -25.77 -0.89 5.20
C GLY A 22 -25.05 -0.29 6.40
N ALA A 23 -23.79 0.16 6.26
CA ALA A 23 -23.13 0.93 7.30
C ALA A 23 -23.78 2.31 7.44
N GLY A 24 -23.91 2.79 8.68
CA GLY A 24 -24.52 4.10 8.96
C GLY A 24 -23.80 5.24 8.26
N GLY A 25 -24.53 6.21 7.70
CA GLY A 25 -23.97 7.39 7.07
C GLY A 25 -23.19 8.25 8.06
N GLY A 26 -22.12 8.89 7.61
CA GLY A 26 -21.30 9.80 8.40
C GLY A 26 -20.24 9.14 9.28
N LYS A 27 -20.23 7.83 9.42
CA LYS A 27 -19.17 7.11 10.17
C LYS A 27 -17.91 7.02 9.32
N ILE A 28 -16.81 7.55 9.84
CA ILE A 28 -15.51 7.50 9.18
C ILE A 28 -14.75 6.25 9.67
N CYS A 29 -14.24 5.48 8.73
CA CYS A 29 -13.43 4.29 8.99
C CYS A 29 -12.03 4.45 8.42
N GLN A 30 -11.08 3.75 9.04
CA GLN A 30 -9.71 3.62 8.53
C GLN A 30 -9.61 2.38 7.64
N PHE A 31 -8.98 2.56 6.48
CA PHE A 31 -8.72 1.48 5.53
C PHE A 31 -7.20 1.34 5.38
N PRO A 32 -6.59 0.37 6.07
CA PRO A 32 -5.14 0.16 5.96
C PRO A 32 -4.77 -0.37 4.59
N ALA A 33 -3.66 0.13 4.06
CA ALA A 33 -3.05 -0.41 2.84
C ALA A 33 -2.15 -1.57 3.23
N GLN A 34 -2.51 -2.78 2.81
CA GLN A 34 -1.77 -4.00 3.14
C GLN A 34 -0.95 -4.50 1.97
N CYS A 35 0.26 -4.93 2.28
CA CYS A 35 1.12 -5.69 1.38
C CYS A 35 1.45 -7.03 2.02
N VAL A 36 1.68 -8.05 1.21
CA VAL A 36 1.98 -9.39 1.71
C VAL A 36 3.25 -9.91 1.08
N LEU A 37 4.22 -10.30 1.90
CA LEU A 37 5.39 -11.04 1.46
C LEU A 37 5.08 -12.53 1.53
N ILE A 38 5.26 -13.22 0.42
CA ILE A 38 5.03 -14.65 0.30
C ILE A 38 6.37 -15.33 0.05
N GLU A 39 6.76 -16.21 0.97
CA GLU A 39 7.98 -17.01 0.86
C GLU A 39 7.58 -18.46 0.58
N THR A 40 7.99 -18.96 -0.57
CA THR A 40 7.69 -20.32 -0.98
C THR A 40 8.79 -20.88 -1.88
N GLN A 41 9.20 -22.12 -1.66
CA GLN A 41 10.20 -22.82 -2.48
C GLN A 41 11.50 -22.01 -2.68
N GLY A 42 11.95 -21.31 -1.64
CA GLY A 42 13.15 -20.46 -1.70
C GLY A 42 12.98 -19.17 -2.50
N LYS A 43 11.76 -18.79 -2.86
CA LYS A 43 11.45 -17.56 -3.61
C LYS A 43 10.63 -16.61 -2.78
N LEU A 44 10.82 -15.31 -3.03
CA LEU A 44 10.09 -14.22 -2.38
C LEU A 44 9.21 -13.52 -3.40
N TRP A 45 7.93 -13.39 -3.07
CA TRP A 45 6.95 -12.68 -3.89
C TRP A 45 6.29 -11.59 -3.05
N LEU A 46 6.12 -10.41 -3.63
CA LEU A 46 5.40 -9.32 -2.98
C LEU A 46 4.01 -9.16 -3.61
N TRP A 47 2.97 -9.22 -2.78
CA TRP A 47 1.59 -8.97 -3.19
C TRP A 47 1.21 -7.55 -2.78
N ASP A 48 0.93 -6.71 -3.77
CA ASP A 48 0.68 -5.28 -3.66
C ASP A 48 1.87 -4.50 -3.05
N THR A 49 1.87 -3.19 -3.18
CA THR A 49 2.98 -2.34 -2.75
C THR A 49 2.58 -1.23 -1.79
N GLY A 50 1.27 -0.98 -1.62
CA GLY A 50 0.79 0.07 -0.74
C GLY A 50 1.18 1.47 -1.18
N TYR A 51 1.14 2.41 -0.24
CA TYR A 51 1.58 3.78 -0.46
C TYR A 51 3.10 3.90 -0.42
N ALA A 52 3.62 4.94 -1.05
CA ALA A 52 5.04 5.27 -1.07
C ALA A 52 5.25 6.79 -1.11
N ASN A 53 6.46 7.24 -0.81
CA ASN A 53 6.77 8.67 -0.73
C ASN A 53 6.45 9.42 -2.02
N HIS A 54 6.79 8.86 -3.16
CA HIS A 54 6.57 9.53 -4.46
C HIS A 54 5.08 9.67 -4.83
N PHE A 55 4.17 8.92 -4.19
CA PHE A 55 2.73 9.12 -4.36
C PHE A 55 2.32 10.53 -3.94
N PHE A 56 2.86 11.02 -2.83
CA PHE A 56 2.54 12.36 -2.33
C PHE A 56 3.13 13.46 -3.22
N ASP A 57 4.31 13.23 -3.79
CA ASP A 57 4.93 14.15 -4.75
C ASP A 57 4.07 14.24 -6.01
N ALA A 58 3.64 13.11 -6.55
CA ALA A 58 2.75 13.07 -7.71
C ALA A 58 1.37 13.69 -7.42
N ALA A 59 0.84 13.48 -6.21
CA ALA A 59 -0.45 14.04 -5.79
C ALA A 59 -0.38 15.56 -5.51
N ALA A 60 0.80 16.16 -5.48
CA ALA A 60 0.98 17.59 -5.32
C ALA A 60 0.68 18.40 -6.59
N GLU A 61 0.55 17.75 -7.74
CA GLU A 61 0.40 18.40 -9.05
C GLU A 61 -0.91 18.04 -9.76
N GLY A 62 -1.45 19.00 -10.50
CA GLY A 62 -2.59 18.81 -11.40
C GLY A 62 -3.86 18.31 -10.70
N ILE A 63 -4.62 17.50 -11.43
CA ILE A 63 -5.90 16.93 -10.97
C ILE A 63 -5.71 16.00 -9.76
N TYR A 64 -4.55 15.40 -9.61
CA TYR A 64 -4.24 14.48 -8.51
C TYR A 64 -4.21 15.17 -7.15
N ARG A 65 -4.12 16.49 -7.11
CA ARG A 65 -4.20 17.29 -5.87
C ARG A 65 -5.53 17.12 -5.12
N LEU A 66 -6.58 16.71 -5.83
CA LEU A 66 -7.89 16.49 -5.24
C LEU A 66 -7.98 15.15 -4.50
N TYR A 67 -7.16 14.16 -4.86
CA TYR A 67 -7.22 12.83 -4.29
C TYR A 67 -7.06 12.82 -2.76
N PRO A 68 -6.02 13.46 -2.16
CA PRO A 68 -5.88 13.50 -0.71
C PRO A 68 -6.99 14.28 0.02
N LYS A 69 -7.67 15.17 -0.68
CA LYS A 69 -8.79 15.94 -0.11
C LYS A 69 -10.07 15.12 -0.02
N VAL A 70 -10.29 14.25 -1.02
CA VAL A 70 -11.46 13.37 -1.08
C VAL A 70 -11.24 12.13 -0.22
N THR A 71 -10.03 11.57 -0.26
CA THR A 71 -9.64 10.39 0.50
C THR A 71 -8.34 10.69 1.24
N PRO A 72 -8.41 11.24 2.47
CA PRO A 72 -7.21 11.54 3.25
C PRO A 72 -6.35 10.29 3.48
N VAL A 73 -5.06 10.41 3.20
CA VAL A 73 -4.07 9.33 3.35
C VAL A 73 -3.10 9.68 4.48
N TYR A 74 -2.91 8.75 5.39
CA TYR A 74 -2.00 8.86 6.52
C TYR A 74 -0.84 7.89 6.33
N PHE A 75 0.35 8.44 6.12
CA PHE A 75 1.53 7.69 5.75
C PHE A 75 2.78 8.42 6.24
N GLN A 76 3.72 7.67 6.80
CA GLN A 76 5.06 8.14 7.15
C GLN A 76 6.08 7.47 6.23
N SER A 77 7.22 8.11 6.00
CA SER A 77 8.26 7.57 5.09
C SER A 77 8.66 6.14 5.42
N ASP A 78 8.71 5.79 6.71
CA ASP A 78 9.07 4.44 7.16
C ASP A 78 7.96 3.40 6.93
N ASP A 79 6.74 3.83 6.60
CA ASP A 79 5.63 2.93 6.31
C ASP A 79 5.76 2.29 4.92
N ALA A 80 6.54 2.87 4.01
CA ALA A 80 6.77 2.30 2.68
C ALA A 80 7.23 0.86 2.78
N VAL A 81 6.66 -0.03 1.96
CA VAL A 81 7.00 -1.46 2.03
C VAL A 81 8.48 -1.71 1.79
N ILE A 82 9.12 -0.93 0.91
CA ILE A 82 10.57 -1.05 0.67
C ILE A 82 11.37 -0.79 1.95
N CYS A 83 10.98 0.20 2.77
CA CYS A 83 11.62 0.48 4.04
C CYS A 83 11.42 -0.67 5.04
N GLN A 84 10.23 -1.23 5.10
CA GLN A 84 9.92 -2.35 5.98
C GLN A 84 10.67 -3.62 5.58
N LEU A 85 10.82 -3.88 4.27
CA LEU A 85 11.61 -4.99 3.75
C LEU A 85 13.10 -4.80 4.07
N ASN A 86 13.63 -3.59 3.89
CA ASN A 86 15.03 -3.28 4.21
C ASN A 86 15.36 -3.52 5.68
N LYS A 87 14.44 -3.21 6.60
CA LYS A 87 14.61 -3.50 8.04
C LYS A 87 14.73 -5.00 8.32
N ARG A 88 14.27 -5.86 7.41
CA ARG A 88 14.38 -7.32 7.47
C ARG A 88 15.52 -7.85 6.62
N ASN A 89 16.41 -6.97 6.12
CA ASN A 89 17.50 -7.32 5.21
C ASN A 89 17.03 -7.94 3.88
N ILE A 90 15.85 -7.56 3.42
CA ILE A 90 15.31 -7.96 2.12
C ILE A 90 15.41 -6.76 1.17
N HIS A 91 16.15 -6.93 0.08
CA HIS A 91 16.32 -5.92 -0.95
C HIS A 91 15.37 -6.19 -2.12
N PRO A 92 15.03 -5.17 -2.93
CA PRO A 92 14.19 -5.36 -4.12
C PRO A 92 14.67 -6.48 -5.05
N ASN A 93 15.99 -6.64 -5.18
CA ASN A 93 16.60 -7.68 -6.03
C ASN A 93 16.40 -9.10 -5.49
N ASP A 94 16.05 -9.25 -4.22
CA ASP A 94 15.77 -10.56 -3.62
C ASP A 94 14.38 -11.07 -3.99
N LEU A 95 13.51 -10.19 -4.48
CA LEU A 95 12.16 -10.56 -4.89
C LEU A 95 12.21 -11.28 -6.24
N SER A 96 11.51 -12.40 -6.32
CA SER A 96 11.32 -13.14 -7.57
C SER A 96 10.27 -12.51 -8.47
N GLY A 97 9.37 -11.74 -7.90
CA GLY A 97 8.33 -11.03 -8.63
C GLY A 97 7.35 -10.33 -7.72
N MET A 98 6.44 -9.62 -8.35
CA MET A 98 5.40 -8.83 -7.70
C MET A 98 4.06 -9.15 -8.31
N ILE A 99 3.04 -9.23 -7.48
CA ILE A 99 1.65 -9.47 -7.89
C ILE A 99 0.83 -8.26 -7.48
N LEU A 100 0.14 -7.65 -8.42
CA LEU A 100 -0.74 -6.52 -8.16
C LEU A 100 -2.19 -6.99 -8.24
N SER A 101 -2.94 -6.79 -7.16
CA SER A 101 -4.35 -7.21 -7.11
C SER A 101 -5.23 -6.34 -8.01
N HIS A 102 -5.00 -5.03 -8.00
CA HIS A 102 -5.67 -4.05 -8.85
C HIS A 102 -4.91 -2.71 -8.84
N PHE A 103 -5.39 -1.71 -9.57
CA PHE A 103 -4.65 -0.47 -9.80
C PHE A 103 -5.10 0.73 -8.96
N HIS A 104 -5.65 0.52 -7.78
CA HIS A 104 -5.88 1.61 -6.83
C HIS A 104 -4.56 2.04 -6.16
N ALA A 105 -4.47 3.32 -5.78
CA ALA A 105 -3.23 3.91 -5.26
C ALA A 105 -2.68 3.18 -4.03
N ASP A 106 -3.54 2.72 -3.14
CA ASP A 106 -3.18 1.96 -1.94
C ASP A 106 -2.61 0.56 -2.22
N HIS A 107 -2.56 0.16 -3.49
CA HIS A 107 -2.01 -1.12 -3.93
C HIS A 107 -0.81 -0.98 -4.85
N ILE A 108 -0.72 0.10 -5.64
CA ILE A 108 0.32 0.24 -6.68
C ILE A 108 1.28 1.40 -6.49
N ALA A 109 1.02 2.30 -5.54
CA ALA A 109 1.84 3.51 -5.41
C ALA A 109 3.31 3.22 -5.13
N GLY A 110 3.63 2.08 -4.51
CA GLY A 110 5.00 1.68 -4.21
C GLY A 110 5.75 0.94 -5.32
N VAL A 111 5.11 0.66 -6.46
CA VAL A 111 5.75 -0.12 -7.55
C VAL A 111 7.07 0.50 -7.98
N LYS A 112 7.12 1.82 -8.10
CA LYS A 112 8.29 2.55 -8.54
C LYS A 112 9.53 2.35 -7.66
N ASP A 113 9.34 2.01 -6.39
CA ASP A 113 10.46 1.76 -5.47
C ASP A 113 11.24 0.49 -5.84
N PHE A 114 10.67 -0.36 -6.71
CA PHE A 114 11.24 -1.65 -7.12
C PHE A 114 11.74 -1.67 -8.58
N GLU A 115 11.78 -0.52 -9.25
CA GLU A 115 12.32 -0.38 -10.61
C GLU A 115 13.86 -0.30 -10.62
#